data_f5edb3bbd812feb7af4750e78f200981
#
_entry.id   f5edb3bbd812feb7af4750e78f200981
#
_cell.length_a   1.000
_cell.length_b   1.000
_cell.length_c   1.000
_cell.angle_alpha   90.00
_cell.angle_beta   90.00
_cell.angle_gamma   90.00
#
_symmetry.space_group_name_H-M   'P 1'
#
loop_
_entity.id
_entity.type
_entity.pdbx_description
1 polymer ?
#
loop_
_entity_poly.entity_id
_entity_poly.type
_entity_poly.pdbx_seq_one_letter_code
_entity_poly.pdbx_strand_id
1 'polypeptide(L)'
;MRPLPAPPPPPSDTTPPSSSPPPSTSAPPANSNPQSPSPAPPATEAEKKAKAAAEAQARWEKLAQADRLYLSGRMTEAEALYRQVKPPFPNETKAVPLAEPILDPALLPPAGQVYWREAEAGLNSKLYSAVSVPLELLVEQYPQFIPAYLRLAAFREQEGQEKEALALLERAAATYPQQPDLQQAVVATYSRDKKWLEAALAARQFVIFNPDHPQAGVFSQLASQNMERFQAQLRGKIRESALASAVTGLIGVAITGSPIASIGTLQTMLALAQGESAIGNGAAKSIKQQVKLVEDAEVVDYINQLGQKLAVLAGRNEFQYEFNVILDEDLNAFALPGGKIFINAGAIAKINSEAELAGLLAHEISHAVLSHSFQMITQGTAISNLTQYLPYGNMVTGMVVTNYSRDMERQADTLGTQLLARSGYAADGLWELMKTMQSEEKKRDRPGYMPAWMSTHPGTQERIRNLAALIQRNNYNRYSYEGVVRQRQISDRAQVLLEEAKPKPPEKKDNKKSTQTPQ
;
A
#
# COMPACT_ATOMS: atom_id res chain seq x y z
N MET A 1 45.17 -20.00 25.95
CA MET A 1 44.70 -19.60 24.60
C MET A 1 45.63 -20.17 23.57
N ARG A 2 45.20 -21.20 22.85
CA ARG A 2 45.88 -21.73 21.67
C ARG A 2 45.05 -21.36 20.45
N PRO A 3 45.64 -20.86 19.35
CA PRO A 3 44.92 -20.57 18.14
C PRO A 3 44.53 -21.84 17.39
N LEU A 4 43.36 -21.82 16.76
CA LEU A 4 42.82 -22.89 15.91
C LEU A 4 43.65 -23.04 14.63
N PRO A 5 43.80 -24.25 14.07
CA PRO A 5 44.53 -24.48 12.83
C PRO A 5 43.74 -24.02 11.60
N ALA A 6 44.49 -23.55 10.59
CA ALA A 6 43.98 -23.08 9.31
C ALA A 6 43.46 -24.27 8.44
N PRO A 7 42.49 -23.99 7.53
CA PRO A 7 41.96 -25.01 6.62
C PRO A 7 42.96 -25.40 5.55
N PRO A 8 42.87 -26.65 5.02
CA PRO A 8 43.78 -27.16 3.99
C PRO A 8 43.55 -26.49 2.62
N PRO A 9 44.60 -26.41 1.78
CA PRO A 9 44.53 -25.87 0.42
C PRO A 9 43.79 -26.82 -0.55
N PRO A 10 43.26 -26.29 -1.67
CA PRO A 10 42.57 -27.09 -2.67
C PRO A 10 43.58 -27.94 -3.48
N PRO A 11 43.13 -29.07 -4.07
CA PRO A 11 44.00 -29.98 -4.83
C PRO A 11 44.44 -29.35 -6.17
N SER A 12 45.71 -29.53 -6.48
CA SER A 12 46.37 -29.09 -7.71
C SER A 12 46.00 -29.98 -8.91
N ASP A 13 45.63 -29.35 -10.01
CA ASP A 13 45.46 -29.96 -11.33
C ASP A 13 46.79 -30.54 -11.84
N THR A 14 46.81 -31.84 -12.09
CA THR A 14 47.88 -32.51 -12.86
C THR A 14 47.36 -32.84 -14.25
N THR A 15 47.87 -32.11 -15.23
CA THR A 15 47.76 -32.46 -16.65
C THR A 15 48.76 -33.59 -17.02
N PRO A 16 48.36 -34.61 -17.77
CA PRO A 16 49.31 -35.60 -18.37
C PRO A 16 49.81 -35.09 -19.74
N PRO A 17 50.98 -35.60 -20.18
CA PRO A 17 51.73 -35.04 -21.31
C PRO A 17 51.25 -35.52 -22.69
N SER A 18 51.47 -34.61 -23.67
CA SER A 18 51.20 -34.80 -25.10
C SER A 18 52.01 -35.95 -25.72
N SER A 19 51.35 -36.79 -26.51
CA SER A 19 51.97 -37.72 -27.45
C SER A 19 51.67 -37.32 -28.89
N SER A 20 52.74 -37.28 -29.72
CA SER A 20 52.74 -36.86 -31.12
C SER A 20 52.08 -37.92 -32.05
N PRO A 21 51.52 -37.48 -33.23
CA PRO A 21 50.84 -38.40 -34.15
C PRO A 21 51.76 -39.04 -35.18
N PRO A 22 51.46 -40.27 -35.70
CA PRO A 22 52.08 -40.85 -36.90
C PRO A 22 51.35 -40.45 -38.21
N PRO A 23 51.94 -40.71 -39.40
CA PRO A 23 51.63 -39.95 -40.61
C PRO A 23 50.44 -40.49 -41.42
N SER A 24 49.96 -39.59 -42.27
CA SER A 24 48.79 -39.65 -43.14
C SER A 24 48.80 -40.77 -44.18
N THR A 25 47.64 -41.42 -44.34
CA THR A 25 47.24 -42.13 -45.57
C THR A 25 45.96 -41.53 -46.11
N SER A 26 45.98 -41.32 -47.42
CA SER A 26 44.94 -40.69 -48.23
C SER A 26 43.62 -41.44 -48.25
N ALA A 27 42.47 -40.72 -48.08
CA ALA A 27 41.15 -41.25 -48.25
C ALA A 27 40.38 -40.51 -49.38
N PRO A 28 39.42 -41.16 -50.04
CA PRO A 28 38.66 -40.59 -51.17
C PRO A 28 37.58 -39.62 -50.76
N PRO A 29 36.95 -38.83 -51.67
CA PRO A 29 36.12 -37.67 -51.35
C PRO A 29 34.81 -38.06 -50.70
N ALA A 30 34.52 -37.40 -49.60
CA ALA A 30 33.31 -37.57 -48.83
C ALA A 30 32.11 -36.80 -49.39
N ASN A 31 31.03 -37.48 -49.29
CA ASN A 31 29.64 -37.08 -49.55
C ASN A 31 29.23 -35.78 -48.84
N SER A 32 28.44 -34.99 -49.53
CA SER A 32 27.82 -33.76 -49.04
C SER A 32 26.97 -33.98 -47.78
N ASN A 33 27.42 -33.42 -46.68
CA ASN A 33 26.64 -33.32 -45.44
C ASN A 33 25.57 -32.23 -45.59
N PRO A 34 24.29 -32.45 -45.20
CA PRO A 34 23.30 -31.41 -45.24
C PRO A 34 23.68 -30.33 -44.21
N GLN A 35 23.80 -29.10 -44.65
CA GLN A 35 24.01 -27.93 -43.81
C GLN A 35 22.89 -27.84 -42.78
N SER A 36 23.26 -27.85 -41.51
CA SER A 36 22.36 -27.45 -40.43
C SER A 36 21.80 -26.05 -40.75
N PRO A 37 20.48 -25.79 -40.55
CA PRO A 37 19.92 -24.49 -40.83
C PRO A 37 20.63 -23.45 -39.96
N SER A 38 21.10 -22.40 -40.59
CA SER A 38 21.68 -21.22 -39.94
C SER A 38 20.65 -20.69 -38.93
N PRO A 39 21.02 -20.30 -37.69
CA PRO A 39 20.08 -19.74 -36.75
C PRO A 39 19.40 -18.52 -37.37
N ALA A 40 18.09 -18.49 -37.29
CA ALA A 40 17.31 -17.35 -37.80
C ALA A 40 17.80 -16.04 -37.15
N PRO A 41 17.84 -14.94 -37.91
CA PRO A 41 18.26 -13.65 -37.36
C PRO A 41 17.40 -13.29 -36.15
N PRO A 42 17.96 -12.63 -35.11
CA PRO A 42 17.19 -12.23 -33.95
C PRO A 42 16.02 -11.31 -34.36
N ALA A 43 14.82 -11.61 -33.85
CA ALA A 43 13.61 -10.86 -34.16
C ALA A 43 13.81 -9.35 -33.92
N THR A 44 13.37 -8.55 -34.88
CA THR A 44 13.44 -7.08 -34.79
C THR A 44 12.60 -6.56 -33.60
N GLU A 45 12.91 -5.35 -33.13
CA GLU A 45 12.10 -4.71 -32.06
C GLU A 45 10.63 -4.55 -32.47
N ALA A 46 10.35 -4.31 -33.76
CA ALA A 46 8.99 -4.24 -34.30
C ALA A 46 8.26 -5.59 -34.19
N GLU A 47 8.92 -6.68 -34.55
CA GLU A 47 8.36 -8.06 -34.44
C GLU A 47 8.12 -8.45 -32.97
N LYS A 48 9.04 -8.14 -32.08
CA LYS A 48 8.86 -8.37 -30.63
C LYS A 48 7.64 -7.59 -30.10
N LYS A 49 7.52 -6.32 -30.49
CA LYS A 49 6.38 -5.46 -30.09
C LYS A 49 5.05 -5.97 -30.66
N ALA A 50 5.03 -6.40 -31.92
CA ALA A 50 3.82 -6.98 -32.55
C ALA A 50 3.41 -8.30 -31.88
N LYS A 51 4.38 -9.18 -31.55
CA LYS A 51 4.13 -10.42 -30.82
C LYS A 51 3.57 -10.15 -29.43
N ALA A 52 4.16 -9.24 -28.68
CA ALA A 52 3.69 -8.86 -27.34
C ALA A 52 2.26 -8.26 -27.39
N ALA A 53 1.94 -7.45 -28.40
CA ALA A 53 0.59 -6.92 -28.60
C ALA A 53 -0.42 -8.02 -28.91
N ALA A 54 -0.07 -9.00 -29.75
CA ALA A 54 -0.94 -10.13 -30.07
C ALA A 54 -1.17 -11.04 -28.84
N GLU A 55 -0.14 -11.28 -28.02
CA GLU A 55 -0.27 -12.04 -26.78
C GLU A 55 -1.16 -11.31 -25.76
N ALA A 56 -1.01 -10.00 -25.63
CA ALA A 56 -1.84 -9.16 -24.76
C ALA A 56 -3.30 -9.18 -25.20
N GLN A 57 -3.57 -9.10 -26.53
CA GLN A 57 -4.90 -9.16 -27.08
C GLN A 57 -5.55 -10.54 -26.85
N ALA A 58 -4.81 -11.62 -27.08
CA ALA A 58 -5.29 -12.99 -26.84
C ALA A 58 -5.59 -13.23 -25.35
N ARG A 59 -4.76 -12.69 -24.45
CA ARG A 59 -5.00 -12.73 -23.00
C ARG A 59 -6.30 -11.98 -22.66
N TRP A 60 -6.48 -10.77 -23.19
CA TRP A 60 -7.67 -9.97 -22.96
C TRP A 60 -8.95 -10.67 -23.44
N GLU A 61 -8.94 -11.28 -24.63
CA GLU A 61 -10.09 -12.00 -25.18
C GLU A 61 -10.52 -13.18 -24.29
N LYS A 62 -9.56 -13.93 -23.75
CA LYS A 62 -9.84 -15.01 -22.81
C LYS A 62 -10.40 -14.49 -21.49
N LEU A 63 -9.88 -13.39 -20.95
CA LEU A 63 -10.41 -12.75 -19.74
C LEU A 63 -11.84 -12.27 -19.99
N ALA A 64 -12.11 -11.62 -21.14
CA ALA A 64 -13.44 -11.18 -21.51
C ALA A 64 -14.43 -12.34 -21.66
N GLN A 65 -13.98 -13.50 -22.16
CA GLN A 65 -14.79 -14.70 -22.20
C GLN A 65 -15.07 -15.26 -20.80
N ALA A 66 -14.06 -15.29 -19.93
CA ALA A 66 -14.20 -15.73 -18.55
C ALA A 66 -15.17 -14.83 -17.77
N ASP A 67 -15.07 -13.50 -17.94
CA ASP A 67 -15.99 -12.53 -17.32
C ASP A 67 -17.46 -12.77 -17.76
N ARG A 68 -17.71 -13.06 -19.04
CA ARG A 68 -19.06 -13.39 -19.52
C ARG A 68 -19.60 -14.67 -18.87
N LEU A 69 -18.77 -15.69 -18.73
CA LEU A 69 -19.15 -16.93 -18.04
C LEU A 69 -19.44 -16.67 -16.56
N TYR A 70 -18.60 -15.91 -15.91
CA TYR A 70 -18.78 -15.52 -14.50
C TYR A 70 -20.13 -14.80 -14.29
N LEU A 71 -20.43 -13.78 -15.10
CA LEU A 71 -21.66 -13.01 -15.02
C LEU A 71 -22.92 -13.85 -15.35
N SER A 72 -22.77 -14.92 -16.14
CA SER A 72 -23.86 -15.87 -16.44
C SER A 72 -24.00 -16.96 -15.37
N GLY A 73 -23.23 -16.93 -14.26
CA GLY A 73 -23.28 -17.92 -13.18
C GLY A 73 -22.49 -19.21 -13.47
N ARG A 74 -21.79 -19.31 -14.61
CA ARG A 74 -20.98 -20.49 -15.00
C ARG A 74 -19.59 -20.42 -14.36
N MET A 75 -19.55 -20.43 -13.01
CA MET A 75 -18.34 -20.12 -12.21
C MET A 75 -17.17 -21.09 -12.48
N THR A 76 -17.42 -22.39 -12.57
CA THR A 76 -16.37 -23.40 -12.82
C THR A 76 -15.70 -23.22 -14.17
N GLU A 77 -16.48 -22.89 -15.21
CA GLU A 77 -15.96 -22.67 -16.55
C GLU A 77 -15.20 -21.33 -16.66
N ALA A 78 -15.72 -20.29 -15.97
CA ALA A 78 -15.03 -19.01 -15.85
C ALA A 78 -13.66 -19.20 -15.19
N GLU A 79 -13.61 -19.90 -14.05
CA GLU A 79 -12.38 -20.19 -13.32
C GLU A 79 -11.36 -20.95 -14.17
N ALA A 80 -11.81 -21.95 -14.94
CA ALA A 80 -10.93 -22.70 -15.83
C ALA A 80 -10.25 -21.80 -16.89
N LEU A 81 -10.96 -20.78 -17.40
CA LEU A 81 -10.38 -19.81 -18.33
C LEU A 81 -9.45 -18.81 -17.63
N TYR A 82 -9.82 -18.29 -16.44
CA TYR A 82 -8.94 -17.41 -15.66
C TYR A 82 -7.62 -18.11 -15.36
N ARG A 83 -7.65 -19.39 -14.98
CA ARG A 83 -6.43 -20.18 -14.71
C ARG A 83 -5.50 -20.32 -15.92
N GLN A 84 -6.03 -20.32 -17.16
CA GLN A 84 -5.21 -20.37 -18.36
C GLN A 84 -4.41 -19.08 -18.61
N VAL A 85 -4.91 -17.94 -18.17
CA VAL A 85 -4.31 -16.62 -18.44
C VAL A 85 -3.67 -15.98 -17.20
N LYS A 86 -3.92 -16.53 -16.03
CA LYS A 86 -3.34 -16.11 -14.75
C LYS A 86 -2.50 -17.28 -14.19
N PRO A 87 -1.22 -17.39 -14.58
CA PRO A 87 -0.35 -18.44 -14.06
C PRO A 87 -0.23 -18.32 -12.54
N PRO A 88 0.17 -19.38 -11.84
CA PRO A 88 0.52 -19.30 -10.42
C PRO A 88 1.48 -18.14 -10.16
N PHE A 89 1.45 -17.58 -8.95
CA PHE A 89 2.42 -16.55 -8.58
C PHE A 89 3.84 -17.06 -8.82
N PRO A 90 4.75 -16.24 -9.39
CA PRO A 90 6.13 -16.63 -9.62
C PRO A 90 6.80 -17.17 -8.36
N ASN A 91 7.70 -18.15 -8.50
CA ASN A 91 8.42 -18.74 -7.36
C ASN A 91 9.20 -17.70 -6.53
N GLU A 92 9.62 -16.60 -7.16
CA GLU A 92 10.26 -15.46 -6.50
C GLU A 92 9.29 -14.68 -5.60
N THR A 93 7.98 -14.81 -5.84
CA THR A 93 6.90 -14.33 -4.97
C THR A 93 6.48 -15.37 -3.93
N LYS A 94 7.12 -16.52 -3.86
CA LYS A 94 7.07 -17.35 -2.66
C LYS A 94 7.75 -16.56 -1.54
N ALA A 95 7.07 -15.49 -1.09
CA ALA A 95 7.25 -15.06 0.27
C ALA A 95 7.12 -16.33 1.11
N VAL A 96 8.02 -16.53 2.04
CA VAL A 96 7.75 -17.46 3.14
C VAL A 96 6.35 -17.11 3.62
N PRO A 97 5.36 -17.99 3.49
CA PRO A 97 4.01 -17.66 3.93
C PRO A 97 4.16 -17.14 5.34
N LEU A 98 3.51 -16.02 5.65
CA LEU A 98 3.49 -15.57 7.04
C LEU A 98 3.01 -16.78 7.84
N ALA A 99 3.88 -17.34 8.67
CA ALA A 99 3.58 -18.56 9.38
C ALA A 99 2.36 -18.33 10.27
N GLU A 100 1.52 -19.35 10.43
CA GLU A 100 0.39 -19.29 11.34
C GLU A 100 0.85 -18.88 12.75
N PRO A 101 0.11 -18.01 13.43
CA PRO A 101 0.47 -17.58 14.79
C PRO A 101 0.62 -18.75 15.73
N ILE A 102 1.74 -18.83 16.43
CA ILE A 102 1.96 -19.79 17.51
C ILE A 102 1.64 -19.07 18.82
N LEU A 103 0.71 -19.61 19.59
CA LEU A 103 0.32 -19.11 20.91
C LEU A 103 0.84 -19.98 22.04
N ASP A 104 1.01 -21.28 21.78
CA ASP A 104 1.51 -22.26 22.74
C ASP A 104 3.03 -22.45 22.60
N PRO A 105 3.84 -22.18 23.63
CA PRO A 105 5.28 -22.42 23.61
C PRO A 105 5.67 -23.88 23.28
N ALA A 106 4.80 -24.84 23.57
CA ALA A 106 5.05 -26.24 23.28
C ALA A 106 5.11 -26.55 21.77
N LEU A 107 4.51 -25.68 20.93
CA LEU A 107 4.52 -25.80 19.47
C LEU A 107 5.77 -25.18 18.83
N LEU A 108 6.63 -24.53 19.60
CA LEU A 108 7.91 -24.04 19.10
C LEU A 108 8.86 -25.19 18.77
N PRO A 109 9.74 -25.04 17.77
CA PRO A 109 10.88 -25.94 17.58
C PRO A 109 11.76 -25.99 18.84
N PRO A 110 12.55 -27.07 19.04
CA PRO A 110 13.32 -27.28 20.27
C PRO A 110 14.18 -26.08 20.71
N ALA A 111 14.83 -25.39 19.77
CA ALA A 111 15.63 -24.19 20.09
C ALA A 111 14.75 -23.03 20.60
N GLY A 112 13.58 -22.81 19.98
CA GLY A 112 12.62 -21.80 20.43
C GLY A 112 12.08 -22.09 21.84
N GLN A 113 11.81 -23.37 22.16
CA GLN A 113 11.41 -23.78 23.50
C GLN A 113 12.51 -23.51 24.55
N VAL A 114 13.79 -23.67 24.17
CA VAL A 114 14.92 -23.32 25.05
C VAL A 114 14.92 -21.82 25.30
N TYR A 115 14.87 -20.99 24.26
CA TYR A 115 14.85 -19.54 24.42
C TYR A 115 13.68 -19.06 25.30
N TRP A 116 12.49 -19.65 25.11
CA TRP A 116 11.33 -19.30 25.94
C TRP A 116 11.56 -19.62 27.43
N ARG A 117 12.07 -20.82 27.73
CA ARG A 117 12.38 -21.22 29.12
C ARG A 117 13.45 -20.35 29.76
N GLU A 118 14.49 -19.98 29.01
CA GLU A 118 15.54 -19.09 29.48
C GLU A 118 15.00 -17.71 29.79
N ALA A 119 14.15 -17.15 28.91
CA ALA A 119 13.50 -15.87 29.15
C ALA A 119 12.63 -15.87 30.40
N GLU A 120 11.80 -16.90 30.59
CA GLU A 120 10.95 -17.05 31.78
C GLU A 120 11.79 -17.22 33.07
N ALA A 121 12.89 -17.97 33.01
CA ALA A 121 13.83 -18.08 34.14
C ALA A 121 14.55 -16.76 34.43
N GLY A 122 14.91 -16.01 33.39
CA GLY A 122 15.53 -14.69 33.48
C GLY A 122 14.67 -13.67 34.19
N LEU A 123 13.37 -13.66 33.97
CA LEU A 123 12.42 -12.78 34.68
C LEU A 123 12.46 -12.95 36.19
N ASN A 124 12.65 -14.18 36.65
CA ASN A 124 12.75 -14.48 38.08
C ASN A 124 14.10 -14.06 38.68
N SER A 125 15.15 -14.04 37.87
CA SER A 125 16.52 -13.69 38.32
C SER A 125 16.84 -12.20 38.27
N LYS A 126 15.97 -11.37 37.69
CA LYS A 126 16.15 -9.92 37.46
C LYS A 126 17.44 -9.59 36.68
N LEU A 127 17.87 -10.47 35.81
CA LEU A 127 19.03 -10.25 34.93
C LEU A 127 18.54 -9.78 33.55
N TYR A 128 18.82 -8.52 33.20
CA TYR A 128 18.37 -7.89 31.95
C TYR A 128 18.65 -8.76 30.72
N SER A 129 19.90 -9.14 30.50
CA SER A 129 20.32 -9.91 29.33
C SER A 129 19.75 -11.35 29.30
N ALA A 130 19.45 -11.92 30.45
CA ALA A 130 18.83 -13.24 30.55
C ALA A 130 17.36 -13.23 30.12
N VAL A 131 16.74 -12.05 30.06
CA VAL A 131 15.37 -11.86 29.56
C VAL A 131 15.37 -11.35 28.12
N SER A 132 16.08 -10.25 27.84
CA SER A 132 16.00 -9.56 26.55
C SER A 132 16.54 -10.42 25.40
N VAL A 133 17.73 -11.02 25.57
CA VAL A 133 18.38 -11.75 24.48
C VAL A 133 17.56 -12.95 23.99
N PRO A 134 17.06 -13.87 24.84
CA PRO A 134 16.23 -14.96 24.38
C PRO A 134 14.91 -14.49 23.74
N LEU A 135 14.27 -13.43 24.26
CA LEU A 135 13.04 -12.89 23.68
C LEU A 135 13.30 -12.23 22.32
N GLU A 136 14.40 -11.52 22.14
CA GLU A 136 14.81 -10.94 20.84
C GLU A 136 15.10 -12.02 19.82
N LEU A 137 15.79 -13.11 20.20
CA LEU A 137 15.99 -14.27 19.34
C LEU A 137 14.67 -14.95 18.95
N LEU A 138 13.70 -15.03 19.87
CA LEU A 138 12.36 -15.55 19.56
C LEU A 138 11.64 -14.68 18.54
N VAL A 139 11.63 -13.37 18.71
CA VAL A 139 11.00 -12.43 17.77
C VAL A 139 11.66 -12.45 16.40
N GLU A 140 12.98 -12.62 16.34
CA GLU A 140 13.76 -12.66 15.10
C GLU A 140 13.60 -14.01 14.36
N GLN A 141 13.78 -15.15 15.05
CA GLN A 141 13.83 -16.46 14.44
C GLN A 141 12.45 -17.12 14.35
N TYR A 142 11.53 -16.78 15.21
CA TYR A 142 10.17 -17.30 15.28
C TYR A 142 9.13 -16.17 15.31
N PRO A 143 9.08 -15.32 14.26
CA PRO A 143 8.22 -14.12 14.23
C PRO A 143 6.72 -14.43 14.34
N GLN A 144 6.30 -15.69 14.16
CA GLN A 144 4.94 -16.15 14.37
C GLN A 144 4.60 -16.45 15.84
N PHE A 145 5.57 -16.44 16.75
CA PHE A 145 5.33 -16.73 18.16
C PHE A 145 4.91 -15.46 18.92
N ILE A 146 3.59 -15.28 19.03
CA ILE A 146 2.96 -14.08 19.58
C ILE A 146 3.36 -13.79 21.05
N PRO A 147 3.46 -14.80 21.96
CA PRO A 147 3.81 -14.54 23.35
C PRO A 147 5.18 -13.85 23.53
N ALA A 148 6.14 -14.06 22.60
CA ALA A 148 7.45 -13.38 22.69
C ALA A 148 7.32 -11.86 22.54
N TYR A 149 6.47 -11.38 21.63
CA TYR A 149 6.23 -9.94 21.46
C TYR A 149 5.62 -9.32 22.71
N LEU A 150 4.60 -9.97 23.25
CA LEU A 150 3.92 -9.49 24.46
C LEU A 150 4.86 -9.45 25.65
N ARG A 151 5.68 -10.49 25.82
CA ARG A 151 6.62 -10.58 26.93
C ARG A 151 7.78 -9.59 26.78
N LEU A 152 8.34 -9.45 25.59
CA LEU A 152 9.43 -8.50 25.30
C LEU A 152 8.96 -7.04 25.44
N ALA A 153 7.75 -6.74 24.97
CA ALA A 153 7.18 -5.40 25.13
C ALA A 153 6.98 -5.06 26.62
N ALA A 154 6.35 -5.98 27.39
CA ALA A 154 6.16 -5.76 28.82
C ALA A 154 7.49 -5.60 29.58
N PHE A 155 8.52 -6.36 29.20
CA PHE A 155 9.85 -6.23 29.76
C PHE A 155 10.48 -4.87 29.42
N ARG A 156 10.42 -4.44 28.15
CA ARG A 156 10.94 -3.12 27.73
C ARG A 156 10.24 -1.97 28.43
N GLU A 157 8.93 -2.06 28.65
CA GLU A 157 8.18 -1.06 29.41
C GLU A 157 8.67 -0.95 30.87
N GLN A 158 8.95 -2.09 31.52
CA GLN A 158 9.51 -2.10 32.89
C GLN A 158 10.90 -1.45 32.97
N GLU A 159 11.68 -1.52 31.87
CA GLU A 159 13.00 -0.93 31.75
C GLU A 159 12.99 0.54 31.24
N GLY A 160 11.80 1.16 31.11
CA GLY A 160 11.66 2.54 30.63
C GLY A 160 11.89 2.73 29.14
N GLN A 161 11.70 1.65 28.34
CA GLN A 161 11.83 1.63 26.88
C GLN A 161 10.44 1.59 26.22
N GLU A 162 9.55 2.50 26.62
CA GLU A 162 8.14 2.48 26.19
C GLU A 162 7.98 2.64 24.67
N LYS A 163 8.85 3.45 24.03
CA LYS A 163 8.80 3.68 22.57
C LYS A 163 9.15 2.42 21.79
N GLU A 164 10.20 1.72 22.22
CA GLU A 164 10.65 0.47 21.63
C GLU A 164 9.63 -0.66 21.84
N ALA A 165 8.99 -0.69 22.99
CA ALA A 165 7.92 -1.62 23.32
C ALA A 165 6.71 -1.39 22.40
N LEU A 166 6.26 -0.14 22.27
CA LEU A 166 5.14 0.23 21.41
C LEU A 166 5.43 -0.10 19.94
N ALA A 167 6.59 0.30 19.42
CA ALA A 167 6.98 0.00 18.04
C ALA A 167 7.03 -1.51 17.72
N LEU A 168 7.44 -2.31 18.72
CA LEU A 168 7.43 -3.77 18.61
C LEU A 168 6.00 -4.31 18.50
N LEU A 169 5.10 -3.86 19.37
CA LEU A 169 3.69 -4.28 19.40
C LEU A 169 2.95 -3.84 18.13
N GLU A 170 3.12 -2.60 17.68
CA GLU A 170 2.50 -2.08 16.46
C GLU A 170 2.87 -2.90 15.24
N ARG A 171 4.17 -3.21 15.07
CA ARG A 171 4.66 -4.06 13.96
C ARG A 171 4.08 -5.47 14.03
N ALA A 172 4.01 -6.07 15.22
CA ALA A 172 3.43 -7.38 15.41
C ALA A 172 1.92 -7.38 15.10
N ALA A 173 1.17 -6.38 15.60
CA ALA A 173 -0.26 -6.22 15.35
C ALA A 173 -0.58 -5.95 13.87
N ALA A 174 0.24 -5.15 13.16
CA ALA A 174 0.11 -4.95 11.73
C ALA A 174 0.38 -6.22 10.92
N THR A 175 1.21 -7.11 11.44
CA THR A 175 1.52 -8.41 10.81
C THR A 175 0.44 -9.46 11.09
N TYR A 176 -0.11 -9.46 12.30
CA TYR A 176 -1.11 -10.41 12.78
C TYR A 176 -2.37 -9.67 13.28
N PRO A 177 -3.12 -9.00 12.39
CA PRO A 177 -4.26 -8.17 12.79
C PRO A 177 -5.44 -8.94 13.39
N GLN A 178 -5.45 -10.28 13.26
CA GLN A 178 -6.45 -11.14 13.87
C GLN A 178 -6.14 -11.52 15.34
N GLN A 179 -4.96 -11.15 15.86
CA GLN A 179 -4.55 -11.52 17.20
C GLN A 179 -5.03 -10.49 18.24
N PRO A 180 -6.07 -10.82 19.05
CA PRO A 180 -6.66 -9.87 19.97
C PRO A 180 -5.67 -9.43 21.07
N ASP A 181 -4.80 -10.34 21.53
CA ASP A 181 -3.86 -10.04 22.62
C ASP A 181 -2.82 -8.97 22.21
N LEU A 182 -2.34 -9.02 20.94
CA LEU A 182 -1.47 -7.99 20.39
C LEU A 182 -2.18 -6.63 20.33
N GLN A 183 -3.39 -6.63 19.80
CA GLN A 183 -4.17 -5.41 19.65
C GLN A 183 -4.54 -4.82 21.02
N GLN A 184 -4.88 -5.67 21.98
CA GLN A 184 -5.15 -5.25 23.36
C GLN A 184 -3.91 -4.63 24.01
N ALA A 185 -2.72 -5.21 23.80
CA ALA A 185 -1.47 -4.66 24.30
C ALA A 185 -1.18 -3.28 23.69
N VAL A 186 -1.36 -3.09 22.37
CA VAL A 186 -1.23 -1.78 21.71
C VAL A 186 -2.19 -0.75 22.31
N VAL A 187 -3.48 -1.11 22.45
CA VAL A 187 -4.50 -0.22 23.03
C VAL A 187 -4.16 0.14 24.48
N ALA A 188 -3.69 -0.83 25.28
CA ALA A 188 -3.31 -0.61 26.67
C ALA A 188 -2.10 0.33 26.80
N THR A 189 -1.08 0.15 25.96
CA THR A 189 0.11 1.00 25.95
C THR A 189 -0.24 2.44 25.57
N TYR A 190 -1.01 2.65 24.49
CA TYR A 190 -1.49 3.99 24.14
C TYR A 190 -2.34 4.63 25.24
N SER A 191 -3.25 3.84 25.86
CA SER A 191 -4.12 4.36 26.93
C SER A 191 -3.34 4.77 28.17
N ARG A 192 -2.29 4.05 28.55
CA ARG A 192 -1.39 4.38 29.66
C ARG A 192 -0.67 5.70 29.40
N ASP A 193 -0.21 5.91 28.17
CA ASP A 193 0.47 7.14 27.74
C ASP A 193 -0.51 8.30 27.49
N LYS A 194 -1.81 8.12 27.74
CA LYS A 194 -2.88 9.09 27.48
C LYS A 194 -2.98 9.51 26.00
N LYS A 195 -2.51 8.67 25.09
CA LYS A 195 -2.67 8.78 23.65
C LYS A 195 -4.04 8.21 23.26
N TRP A 196 -5.09 8.91 23.71
CA TRP A 196 -6.46 8.40 23.66
C TRP A 196 -6.98 8.19 22.23
N LEU A 197 -6.57 9.04 21.28
CA LEU A 197 -6.95 8.89 19.89
C LEU A 197 -6.34 7.63 19.29
N GLU A 198 -5.04 7.45 19.47
CA GLU A 198 -4.32 6.27 18.97
C GLU A 198 -4.88 4.99 19.58
N ALA A 199 -5.19 5.00 20.87
CA ALA A 199 -5.86 3.88 21.53
C ALA A 199 -7.24 3.57 20.93
N ALA A 200 -8.04 4.61 20.65
CA ALA A 200 -9.34 4.46 20.02
C ALA A 200 -9.24 3.89 18.61
N LEU A 201 -8.29 4.39 17.81
CA LEU A 201 -8.07 3.94 16.43
C LEU A 201 -7.54 2.51 16.37
N ALA A 202 -6.59 2.15 17.23
CA ALA A 202 -6.07 0.79 17.33
C ALA A 202 -7.20 -0.22 17.69
N ALA A 203 -8.03 0.11 18.67
CA ALA A 203 -9.18 -0.72 19.01
C ALA A 203 -10.18 -0.86 17.85
N ARG A 204 -10.46 0.23 17.14
CA ARG A 204 -11.34 0.24 15.97
C ARG A 204 -10.78 -0.59 14.81
N GLN A 205 -9.48 -0.52 14.56
CA GLN A 205 -8.82 -1.32 13.54
C GLN A 205 -9.05 -2.82 13.74
N PHE A 206 -8.97 -3.30 14.98
CA PHE A 206 -9.28 -4.72 15.26
C PHE A 206 -10.69 -5.09 14.81
N VAL A 207 -11.69 -4.26 15.10
CA VAL A 207 -13.09 -4.51 14.70
C VAL A 207 -13.24 -4.53 13.18
N ILE A 208 -12.56 -3.61 12.47
CA ILE A 208 -12.61 -3.52 11.01
C ILE A 208 -12.02 -4.77 10.37
N PHE A 209 -10.86 -5.24 10.85
CA PHE A 209 -10.23 -6.45 10.34
C PHE A 209 -10.99 -7.73 10.71
N ASN A 210 -11.69 -7.73 11.84
CA ASN A 210 -12.27 -8.92 12.46
C ASN A 210 -13.72 -8.68 12.93
N PRO A 211 -14.66 -8.32 12.04
CA PRO A 211 -16.02 -7.93 12.44
C PRO A 211 -16.79 -9.06 13.12
N ASP A 212 -16.52 -10.31 12.76
CA ASP A 212 -17.17 -11.51 13.28
C ASP A 212 -16.44 -12.14 14.47
N HIS A 213 -15.35 -11.52 14.95
CA HIS A 213 -14.57 -12.05 16.06
C HIS A 213 -15.34 -11.92 17.39
N PRO A 214 -15.32 -12.94 18.29
CA PRO A 214 -16.03 -12.88 19.56
C PRO A 214 -15.72 -11.66 20.43
N GLN A 215 -14.51 -11.11 20.32
CA GLN A 215 -14.07 -9.91 21.05
C GLN A 215 -14.35 -8.60 20.30
N ALA A 216 -14.93 -8.61 19.10
CA ALA A 216 -15.20 -7.38 18.33
C ALA A 216 -16.02 -6.36 19.15
N GLY A 217 -17.01 -6.81 19.90
CA GLY A 217 -17.80 -5.96 20.79
C GLY A 217 -16.98 -5.28 21.89
N VAL A 218 -16.03 -6.00 22.49
CA VAL A 218 -15.10 -5.45 23.51
C VAL A 218 -14.22 -4.36 22.91
N PHE A 219 -13.64 -4.61 21.74
CA PHE A 219 -12.82 -3.63 21.06
C PHE A 219 -13.61 -2.42 20.57
N SER A 220 -14.86 -2.60 20.13
CA SER A 220 -15.78 -1.49 19.80
C SER A 220 -16.02 -0.59 21.01
N GLN A 221 -16.23 -1.18 22.18
CA GLN A 221 -16.39 -0.43 23.42
C GLN A 221 -15.11 0.30 23.83
N LEU A 222 -13.94 -0.34 23.73
CA LEU A 222 -12.64 0.30 23.98
C LEU A 222 -12.39 1.47 23.03
N ALA A 223 -12.75 1.34 21.75
CA ALA A 223 -12.65 2.40 20.76
C ALA A 223 -13.51 3.62 21.16
N SER A 224 -14.77 3.38 21.55
CA SER A 224 -15.70 4.45 21.98
C SER A 224 -15.21 5.15 23.24
N GLN A 225 -14.82 4.41 24.28
CA GLN A 225 -14.33 4.96 25.54
C GLN A 225 -13.08 5.84 25.37
N ASN A 226 -12.11 5.36 24.55
CA ASN A 226 -10.90 6.12 24.30
C ASN A 226 -11.18 7.35 23.42
N MET A 227 -12.11 7.29 22.48
CA MET A 227 -12.55 8.44 21.70
C MET A 227 -13.21 9.52 22.58
N GLU A 228 -14.05 9.12 23.53
CA GLU A 228 -14.63 10.04 24.51
C GLU A 228 -13.57 10.74 25.37
N ARG A 229 -12.57 9.98 25.83
CA ARG A 229 -11.42 10.54 26.57
C ARG A 229 -10.61 11.53 25.74
N PHE A 230 -10.35 11.21 24.47
CA PHE A 230 -9.70 12.12 23.52
C PHE A 230 -10.50 13.42 23.36
N GLN A 231 -11.81 13.32 23.12
CA GLN A 231 -12.67 14.49 22.98
C GLN A 231 -12.74 15.31 24.26
N ALA A 232 -12.75 14.68 25.44
CA ALA A 232 -12.71 15.39 26.73
C ALA A 232 -11.40 16.14 26.92
N GLN A 233 -10.26 15.49 26.61
CA GLN A 233 -8.93 16.11 26.64
C GLN A 233 -8.85 17.31 25.69
N LEU A 234 -9.38 17.17 24.48
CA LEU A 234 -9.38 18.22 23.45
C LEU A 234 -10.24 19.42 23.88
N ARG A 235 -11.46 19.17 24.42
CA ARG A 235 -12.30 20.23 25.00
C ARG A 235 -11.61 20.96 26.15
N GLY A 236 -10.85 20.24 26.99
CA GLY A 236 -10.02 20.82 28.05
C GLY A 236 -8.98 21.78 27.50
N LYS A 237 -8.18 21.32 26.51
CA LYS A 237 -7.15 22.14 25.86
C LYS A 237 -7.71 23.37 25.14
N ILE A 238 -8.86 23.24 24.45
CA ILE A 238 -9.54 24.36 23.78
C ILE A 238 -9.97 25.40 24.81
N ARG A 239 -10.56 24.98 25.95
CA ARG A 239 -10.98 25.89 27.03
C ARG A 239 -9.78 26.61 27.65
N GLU A 240 -8.70 25.89 27.91
CA GLU A 240 -7.44 26.43 28.44
C GLU A 240 -6.82 27.45 27.47
N SER A 241 -6.75 27.13 26.19
CA SER A 241 -6.25 28.03 25.14
C SER A 241 -7.14 29.27 24.97
N ALA A 242 -8.45 29.12 25.06
CA ALA A 242 -9.40 30.23 24.99
C ALA A 242 -9.24 31.16 26.19
N LEU A 243 -9.07 30.63 27.40
CA LEU A 243 -8.79 31.41 28.62
C LEU A 243 -7.43 32.12 28.54
N ALA A 244 -6.37 31.43 28.09
CA ALA A 244 -5.06 32.04 27.87
C ALA A 244 -5.12 33.16 26.82
N SER A 245 -5.85 32.98 25.74
CA SER A 245 -6.05 34.01 24.70
C SER A 245 -6.85 35.21 25.21
N ALA A 246 -7.83 35.01 26.09
CA ALA A 246 -8.55 36.08 26.71
C ALA A 246 -7.67 36.89 27.70
N VAL A 247 -6.73 36.25 28.37
CA VAL A 247 -5.78 36.90 29.28
C VAL A 247 -4.61 37.57 28.53
N THR A 248 -4.09 36.90 27.45
CA THR A 248 -2.97 37.42 26.66
C THR A 248 -3.38 38.37 25.53
N GLY A 249 -4.64 38.37 25.13
CA GLY A 249 -5.18 39.32 24.15
C GLY A 249 -5.01 40.79 24.52
N LEU A 250 -4.74 41.06 25.81
CA LEU A 250 -4.39 42.39 26.31
C LEU A 250 -2.88 42.64 26.45
N ILE A 251 -2.02 41.58 26.41
CA ILE A 251 -0.57 41.68 26.69
C ILE A 251 0.29 41.08 25.55
N GLY A 252 -0.25 40.16 24.77
CA GLY A 252 0.55 39.32 23.83
C GLY A 252 0.93 39.98 22.50
N VAL A 253 0.30 41.09 22.11
CA VAL A 253 0.69 41.83 20.89
C VAL A 253 2.02 42.56 21.05
N ALA A 254 2.46 42.75 22.29
CA ALA A 254 3.65 43.56 22.59
C ALA A 254 4.99 42.78 22.64
N ILE A 255 5.01 41.44 22.75
CA ILE A 255 6.25 40.70 23.05
C ILE A 255 6.78 39.81 21.92
N THR A 256 5.94 39.29 21.01
CA THR A 256 6.41 38.34 19.98
C THR A 256 6.21 38.74 18.53
N GLY A 257 5.58 39.86 18.24
CA GLY A 257 5.40 40.37 16.86
C GLY A 257 4.71 39.42 15.87
N SER A 258 4.20 38.29 16.30
CA SER A 258 3.60 37.29 15.41
C SER A 258 2.33 36.67 16.01
N PRO A 259 1.15 37.22 15.68
CA PRO A 259 -0.13 36.64 16.10
C PRO A 259 -0.50 35.33 15.36
N ILE A 260 0.30 34.93 14.36
CA ILE A 260 -0.05 33.85 13.42
C ILE A 260 0.11 32.44 14.03
N ALA A 261 1.10 32.23 14.93
CA ALA A 261 1.38 30.89 15.47
C ALA A 261 0.31 30.39 16.47
N SER A 262 -0.35 31.28 17.21
CA SER A 262 -1.37 30.90 18.20
C SER A 262 -2.76 30.68 17.58
N ILE A 263 -3.06 31.35 16.48
CA ILE A 263 -4.33 31.21 15.74
C ILE A 263 -4.37 29.85 15.01
N GLY A 264 -3.26 29.41 14.42
CA GLY A 264 -3.17 28.12 13.72
C GLY A 264 -3.42 26.91 14.63
N THR A 265 -2.89 26.93 15.86
CA THR A 265 -3.09 25.84 16.83
C THR A 265 -4.55 25.73 17.30
N LEU A 266 -5.21 26.84 17.59
CA LEU A 266 -6.62 26.83 18.01
C LEU A 266 -7.55 26.37 16.88
N GLN A 267 -7.32 26.84 15.65
CA GLN A 267 -8.10 26.41 14.49
C GLN A 267 -7.91 24.89 14.21
N THR A 268 -6.69 24.40 14.34
CA THR A 268 -6.42 22.96 14.22
C THR A 268 -7.13 22.16 15.30
N MET A 269 -7.08 22.61 16.56
CA MET A 269 -7.80 21.96 17.67
C MET A 269 -9.32 21.96 17.45
N LEU A 270 -9.89 23.06 16.94
CA LEU A 270 -11.30 23.14 16.61
C LEU A 270 -11.67 22.19 15.47
N ALA A 271 -10.85 22.09 14.43
CA ALA A 271 -11.05 21.14 13.33
C ALA A 271 -10.99 19.69 13.82
N LEU A 272 -10.03 19.36 14.69
CA LEU A 272 -9.93 18.03 15.32
C LEU A 272 -11.16 17.73 16.21
N ALA A 273 -11.70 18.75 16.89
CA ALA A 273 -12.91 18.61 17.72
C ALA A 273 -14.17 18.36 16.89
N GLN A 274 -14.22 18.83 15.64
CA GLN A 274 -15.30 18.54 14.69
C GLN A 274 -15.22 17.13 14.12
N GLY A 275 -14.07 16.45 14.28
CA GLY A 275 -13.86 15.07 13.89
C GLY A 275 -13.31 14.87 12.48
N GLU A 276 -13.05 13.62 12.18
CA GLU A 276 -12.36 13.17 10.96
C GLU A 276 -13.09 13.60 9.68
N SER A 277 -14.41 13.42 9.64
CA SER A 277 -15.23 13.77 8.47
C SER A 277 -15.24 15.27 8.17
N ALA A 278 -15.24 16.12 9.21
CA ALA A 278 -15.23 17.57 9.03
C ALA A 278 -13.90 18.04 8.40
N ILE A 279 -12.78 17.49 8.85
CA ILE A 279 -11.45 17.76 8.28
C ILE A 279 -11.43 17.33 6.81
N GLY A 280 -11.89 16.11 6.50
CA GLY A 280 -11.95 15.61 5.14
C GLY A 280 -12.83 16.44 4.21
N ASN A 281 -14.01 16.87 4.69
CA ASN A 281 -14.91 17.74 3.92
C ASN A 281 -14.24 19.09 3.59
N GLY A 282 -13.57 19.71 4.57
CA GLY A 282 -12.84 20.96 4.37
C GLY A 282 -11.72 20.83 3.34
N ALA A 283 -10.90 19.78 3.48
CA ALA A 283 -9.81 19.46 2.56
C ALA A 283 -10.32 19.16 1.14
N ALA A 284 -11.36 18.31 1.02
CA ALA A 284 -11.96 17.98 -0.27
C ALA A 284 -12.52 19.21 -0.99
N LYS A 285 -13.20 20.09 -0.25
CA LYS A 285 -13.70 21.38 -0.81
C LYS A 285 -12.57 22.22 -1.36
N SER A 286 -11.46 22.34 -0.63
CA SER A 286 -10.28 23.10 -1.07
C SER A 286 -9.65 22.50 -2.33
N ILE A 287 -9.48 21.17 -2.39
CA ILE A 287 -8.93 20.49 -3.56
C ILE A 287 -9.81 20.71 -4.79
N LYS A 288 -11.13 20.51 -4.67
CA LYS A 288 -12.08 20.69 -5.79
C LYS A 288 -12.05 22.09 -6.40
N GLN A 289 -11.66 23.10 -5.63
CA GLN A 289 -11.50 24.48 -6.12
C GLN A 289 -10.20 24.70 -6.89
N GLN A 290 -9.21 23.80 -6.74
CA GLN A 290 -7.86 23.98 -7.26
C GLN A 290 -7.52 23.03 -8.42
N VAL A 291 -8.29 21.94 -8.57
CA VAL A 291 -8.08 20.95 -9.63
C VAL A 291 -9.25 20.96 -10.61
N LYS A 292 -8.97 20.54 -11.85
CA LYS A 292 -10.02 20.30 -12.83
C LYS A 292 -10.57 18.89 -12.62
N LEU A 293 -11.86 18.80 -12.29
CA LEU A 293 -12.55 17.51 -12.17
C LEU A 293 -13.06 17.05 -13.53
N VAL A 294 -13.16 15.74 -13.70
CA VAL A 294 -13.89 15.11 -14.81
C VAL A 294 -15.38 15.23 -14.51
N GLU A 295 -16.15 15.77 -15.48
CA GLU A 295 -17.63 15.93 -15.40
C GLU A 295 -18.35 14.89 -16.28
N ASP A 296 -17.62 14.06 -17.01
CA ASP A 296 -18.16 13.03 -17.85
C ASP A 296 -18.90 11.97 -17.02
N ALA A 297 -20.21 11.88 -17.23
CA ALA A 297 -21.10 11.04 -16.43
C ALA A 297 -20.72 9.55 -16.50
N GLU A 298 -20.27 9.06 -17.67
CA GLU A 298 -19.91 7.65 -17.84
C GLU A 298 -18.72 7.27 -16.94
N VAL A 299 -17.70 8.12 -16.90
CA VAL A 299 -16.51 7.91 -16.06
C VAL A 299 -16.83 8.11 -14.58
N VAL A 300 -17.54 9.19 -14.25
CA VAL A 300 -17.87 9.54 -12.85
C VAL A 300 -18.78 8.49 -12.23
N ASP A 301 -19.85 8.08 -12.92
CA ASP A 301 -20.80 7.08 -12.42
C ASP A 301 -20.14 5.71 -12.25
N TYR A 302 -19.24 5.33 -13.16
CA TYR A 302 -18.48 4.09 -13.06
C TYR A 302 -17.62 4.07 -11.79
N ILE A 303 -16.85 5.11 -11.56
CA ILE A 303 -15.98 5.20 -10.37
C ILE A 303 -16.81 5.24 -9.08
N ASN A 304 -17.93 5.98 -9.07
CA ASN A 304 -18.83 6.00 -7.91
C ASN A 304 -19.45 4.63 -7.64
N GLN A 305 -19.96 3.93 -8.64
CA GLN A 305 -20.53 2.58 -8.48
C GLN A 305 -19.51 1.61 -7.90
N LEU A 306 -18.30 1.60 -8.47
CA LEU A 306 -17.20 0.74 -8.02
C LEU A 306 -16.78 1.07 -6.59
N GLY A 307 -16.56 2.35 -6.30
CA GLY A 307 -16.13 2.83 -4.99
C GLY A 307 -17.19 2.58 -3.91
N GLN A 308 -18.47 2.87 -4.18
CA GLN A 308 -19.56 2.62 -3.21
C GLN A 308 -19.73 1.13 -2.90
N LYS A 309 -19.61 0.25 -3.91
CA LYS A 309 -19.63 -1.21 -3.70
C LYS A 309 -18.57 -1.67 -2.71
N LEU A 310 -17.36 -1.11 -2.79
CA LEU A 310 -16.27 -1.42 -1.87
C LEU A 310 -16.46 -0.77 -0.49
N ALA A 311 -16.92 0.49 -0.47
CA ALA A 311 -17.10 1.28 0.76
C ALA A 311 -18.14 0.64 1.70
N VAL A 312 -19.24 0.09 1.17
CA VAL A 312 -20.26 -0.65 1.96
C VAL A 312 -19.64 -1.84 2.71
N LEU A 313 -18.64 -2.49 2.12
CA LEU A 313 -17.95 -3.64 2.74
C LEU A 313 -16.89 -3.23 3.76
N ALA A 314 -16.50 -1.96 3.78
CA ALA A 314 -15.40 -1.47 4.59
C ALA A 314 -15.76 -1.16 6.06
N GLY A 315 -17.06 -1.11 6.40
CA GLY A 315 -17.54 -1.08 7.79
C GLY A 315 -17.47 0.27 8.51
N ARG A 316 -17.26 1.39 7.81
CA ARG A 316 -17.30 2.76 8.36
C ARG A 316 -18.52 3.50 7.83
N ASN A 317 -19.72 3.06 8.23
CA ASN A 317 -21.00 3.58 7.72
C ASN A 317 -21.30 5.03 8.14
N GLU A 318 -20.57 5.56 9.12
CA GLU A 318 -20.64 6.96 9.52
C GLU A 318 -19.94 7.91 8.53
N PHE A 319 -19.13 7.39 7.60
CA PHE A 319 -18.51 8.17 6.55
C PHE A 319 -19.46 8.39 5.36
N GLN A 320 -19.48 9.60 4.86
CA GLN A 320 -20.09 9.92 3.58
C GLN A 320 -19.03 9.76 2.49
N TYR A 321 -18.90 8.56 1.95
CA TYR A 321 -17.92 8.28 0.90
C TYR A 321 -18.22 9.09 -0.36
N GLU A 322 -17.18 9.68 -0.91
CA GLU A 322 -17.23 10.50 -2.11
C GLU A 322 -16.02 10.19 -2.98
N PHE A 323 -16.28 9.92 -4.25
CA PHE A 323 -15.25 9.58 -5.22
C PHE A 323 -15.19 10.67 -6.29
N ASN A 324 -14.02 11.29 -6.45
CA ASN A 324 -13.79 12.40 -7.34
C ASN A 324 -12.74 12.02 -8.36
N VAL A 325 -12.99 12.29 -9.65
CA VAL A 325 -12.05 12.04 -10.72
C VAL A 325 -11.37 13.35 -11.11
N ILE A 326 -10.04 13.41 -10.96
CA ILE A 326 -9.23 14.56 -11.36
C ILE A 326 -8.79 14.38 -12.81
N LEU A 327 -8.91 15.41 -13.62
CA LEU A 327 -8.46 15.43 -15.02
C LEU A 327 -6.94 15.67 -15.06
N ASP A 328 -6.18 14.61 -14.73
CA ASP A 328 -4.72 14.59 -14.66
C ASP A 328 -4.19 13.29 -15.26
N GLU A 329 -3.06 13.33 -15.99
CA GLU A 329 -2.50 12.19 -16.73
C GLU A 329 -1.66 11.22 -15.88
N ASP A 330 -1.31 11.61 -14.66
CA ASP A 330 -0.50 10.77 -13.77
C ASP A 330 -1.30 9.60 -13.21
N LEU A 331 -0.62 8.46 -13.01
CA LEU A 331 -1.18 7.32 -12.31
C LEU A 331 -1.14 7.62 -10.81
N ASN A 332 -2.24 8.16 -10.30
CA ASN A 332 -2.37 8.56 -8.90
C ASN A 332 -3.79 8.41 -8.37
N ALA A 333 -3.89 8.13 -7.08
CA ALA A 333 -5.10 8.22 -6.27
C ALA A 333 -4.71 8.55 -4.83
N PHE A 334 -5.62 9.10 -4.03
CA PHE A 334 -5.38 9.35 -2.62
C PHE A 334 -6.68 9.46 -1.83
N ALA A 335 -6.59 9.13 -0.54
CA ALA A 335 -7.68 9.23 0.41
C ALA A 335 -7.46 10.37 1.40
N LEU A 336 -8.50 11.16 1.62
CA LEU A 336 -8.59 12.12 2.72
C LEU A 336 -9.39 11.53 3.88
N PRO A 337 -9.26 12.09 5.10
CA PRO A 337 -10.09 11.69 6.23
C PRO A 337 -11.57 11.68 5.90
N GLY A 338 -12.34 10.80 6.54
CA GLY A 338 -13.80 10.77 6.40
C GLY A 338 -14.32 10.24 5.05
N GLY A 339 -13.49 9.48 4.31
CA GLY A 339 -13.93 8.75 3.12
C GLY A 339 -14.00 9.59 1.84
N LYS A 340 -13.21 10.66 1.72
CA LYS A 340 -13.11 11.45 0.48
C LYS A 340 -11.94 10.92 -0.36
N ILE A 341 -12.25 10.26 -1.46
CA ILE A 341 -11.29 9.62 -2.35
C ILE A 341 -11.17 10.40 -3.66
N PHE A 342 -9.95 10.62 -4.10
CA PHE A 342 -9.62 11.22 -5.38
C PHE A 342 -8.82 10.23 -6.23
N ILE A 343 -9.13 10.17 -7.52
CA ILE A 343 -8.42 9.34 -8.49
C ILE A 343 -8.16 10.17 -9.75
N ASN A 344 -6.97 10.08 -10.30
CA ASN A 344 -6.64 10.74 -11.56
C ASN A 344 -7.20 9.95 -12.75
N ALA A 345 -7.66 10.65 -13.79
CA ALA A 345 -8.07 10.05 -15.05
C ALA A 345 -6.94 9.20 -15.68
N GLY A 346 -5.69 9.60 -15.47
CA GLY A 346 -4.50 8.83 -15.88
C GLY A 346 -4.37 7.47 -15.22
N ALA A 347 -4.84 7.29 -13.99
CA ALA A 347 -4.91 5.97 -13.36
C ALA A 347 -5.96 5.10 -14.05
N ILE A 348 -7.16 5.64 -14.30
CA ILE A 348 -8.25 4.94 -14.99
C ILE A 348 -7.82 4.51 -16.40
N ALA A 349 -7.10 5.37 -17.11
CA ALA A 349 -6.64 5.15 -18.48
C ALA A 349 -5.54 4.07 -18.60
N LYS A 350 -4.76 3.83 -17.55
CA LYS A 350 -3.59 2.91 -17.57
C LYS A 350 -3.86 1.54 -16.95
N ILE A 351 -4.93 1.41 -16.19
CA ILE A 351 -5.33 0.18 -15.49
C ILE A 351 -6.04 -0.76 -16.46
N ASN A 352 -5.76 -2.06 -16.37
CA ASN A 352 -6.13 -3.05 -17.39
C ASN A 352 -7.45 -3.79 -17.09
N SER A 353 -7.89 -3.86 -15.82
CA SER A 353 -9.12 -4.53 -15.42
C SER A 353 -9.87 -3.78 -14.32
N GLU A 354 -11.18 -4.02 -14.21
CA GLU A 354 -12.00 -3.47 -13.12
C GLU A 354 -11.53 -3.99 -11.76
N ALA A 355 -11.04 -5.24 -11.68
CA ALA A 355 -10.47 -5.80 -10.46
C ALA A 355 -9.19 -5.06 -10.02
N GLU A 356 -8.36 -4.65 -10.97
CA GLU A 356 -7.15 -3.85 -10.72
C GLU A 356 -7.52 -2.45 -10.23
N LEU A 357 -8.51 -1.80 -10.85
CA LEU A 357 -9.04 -0.50 -10.43
C LEU A 357 -9.75 -0.58 -9.07
N ALA A 358 -10.51 -1.65 -8.84
CA ALA A 358 -11.09 -1.96 -7.54
C ALA A 358 -10.01 -2.14 -6.47
N GLY A 359 -8.86 -2.74 -6.84
CA GLY A 359 -7.69 -2.87 -5.98
C GLY A 359 -7.14 -1.51 -5.54
N LEU A 360 -6.99 -0.56 -6.46
CA LEU A 360 -6.58 0.80 -6.15
C LEU A 360 -7.58 1.49 -5.20
N LEU A 361 -8.86 1.47 -5.55
CA LEU A 361 -9.90 2.09 -4.72
C LEU A 361 -10.03 1.42 -3.34
N ALA A 362 -9.92 0.09 -3.27
CA ALA A 362 -9.96 -0.65 -2.01
C ALA A 362 -8.77 -0.29 -1.10
N HIS A 363 -7.60 -0.05 -1.67
CA HIS A 363 -6.42 0.42 -0.94
C HIS A 363 -6.65 1.83 -0.38
N GLU A 364 -7.14 2.77 -1.19
CA GLU A 364 -7.44 4.13 -0.74
C GLU A 364 -8.59 4.17 0.29
N ILE A 365 -9.65 3.39 0.08
CA ILE A 365 -10.72 3.22 1.06
C ILE A 365 -10.14 2.69 2.39
N SER A 366 -9.19 1.75 2.33
CA SER A 366 -8.56 1.20 3.53
C SER A 366 -7.79 2.27 4.31
N HIS A 367 -7.06 3.16 3.64
CA HIS A 367 -6.42 4.30 4.31
C HIS A 367 -7.43 5.20 5.02
N ALA A 368 -8.57 5.49 4.40
CA ALA A 368 -9.63 6.28 5.01
C ALA A 368 -10.26 5.55 6.22
N VAL A 369 -10.64 4.28 6.05
CA VAL A 369 -11.32 3.46 7.07
C VAL A 369 -10.44 3.24 8.31
N LEU A 370 -9.15 3.00 8.10
CA LEU A 370 -8.15 2.85 9.16
C LEU A 370 -7.68 4.20 9.74
N SER A 371 -8.22 5.30 9.23
CA SER A 371 -7.94 6.68 9.69
C SER A 371 -6.46 7.07 9.57
N HIS A 372 -5.71 6.53 8.61
CA HIS A 372 -4.26 6.76 8.48
C HIS A 372 -3.93 8.24 8.27
N SER A 373 -4.62 8.92 7.35
CA SER A 373 -4.44 10.36 7.12
C SER A 373 -4.78 11.19 8.38
N PHE A 374 -5.82 10.79 9.12
CA PHE A 374 -6.20 11.47 10.35
C PHE A 374 -5.16 11.26 11.46
N GLN A 375 -4.59 10.07 11.59
CA GLN A 375 -3.48 9.79 12.52
C GLN A 375 -2.27 10.68 12.21
N MET A 376 -1.86 10.77 10.94
CA MET A 376 -0.73 11.60 10.52
C MET A 376 -0.95 13.09 10.83
N ILE A 377 -2.16 13.60 10.64
CA ILE A 377 -2.54 14.96 10.99
C ILE A 377 -2.38 15.20 12.50
N THR A 378 -2.85 14.28 13.32
CA THR A 378 -2.84 14.43 14.79
C THR A 378 -1.48 14.22 15.40
N GLN A 379 -0.62 13.40 14.79
CA GLN A 379 0.77 13.16 15.23
C GLN A 379 1.75 14.26 14.82
N GLY A 380 1.29 15.29 14.13
CA GLY A 380 2.10 16.42 13.73
C GLY A 380 2.96 16.20 12.48
N THR A 381 2.98 14.99 11.91
CA THR A 381 3.72 14.69 10.67
C THR A 381 3.10 15.36 9.45
N ALA A 382 1.80 15.71 9.55
CA ALA A 382 1.06 16.42 8.51
C ALA A 382 0.63 17.85 8.91
N ILE A 383 0.90 18.31 10.14
CA ILE A 383 0.46 19.64 10.62
C ILE A 383 1.14 20.78 9.84
N SER A 384 2.41 20.63 9.48
CA SER A 384 3.11 21.63 8.63
C SER A 384 2.42 21.80 7.26
N ASN A 385 1.71 20.78 6.82
CA ASN A 385 0.98 20.79 5.55
C ASN A 385 -0.48 21.22 5.74
N LEU A 386 -1.10 20.98 6.90
CA LEU A 386 -2.49 21.36 7.16
C LEU A 386 -2.70 22.88 7.21
N THR A 387 -1.72 23.63 7.66
CA THR A 387 -1.76 25.12 7.61
C THR A 387 -1.70 25.66 6.17
N GLN A 388 -1.25 24.86 5.21
CA GLN A 388 -1.31 25.18 3.78
C GLN A 388 -2.70 24.90 3.16
N TYR A 389 -3.55 24.13 3.85
CA TYR A 389 -4.94 23.83 3.43
C TYR A 389 -5.96 24.89 3.86
N LEU A 390 -5.55 25.85 4.68
CA LEU A 390 -6.37 27.00 5.01
C LEU A 390 -6.20 28.08 3.92
N PRO A 391 -7.18 28.93 3.65
CA PRO A 391 -7.45 29.60 2.36
C PRO A 391 -6.42 30.62 1.84
N TYR A 392 -5.13 30.48 2.13
CA TYR A 392 -4.08 31.42 1.71
C TYR A 392 -2.80 30.75 1.17
N GLY A 393 -2.89 29.79 0.24
CA GLY A 393 -1.67 29.24 -0.34
C GLY A 393 -1.85 28.49 -1.65
N ASN A 394 -1.19 28.97 -2.69
CA ASN A 394 -1.12 28.38 -4.03
C ASN A 394 -0.28 27.09 -4.04
N MET A 395 -0.72 25.97 -3.46
CA MET A 395 0.02 24.71 -3.61
C MET A 395 -0.84 23.46 -3.41
N VAL A 396 -1.46 23.00 -4.48
CA VAL A 396 -2.07 21.64 -4.56
C VAL A 396 -1.01 20.55 -4.51
N THR A 397 0.19 20.82 -5.02
CA THR A 397 1.29 19.85 -5.13
C THR A 397 1.94 19.44 -3.79
N GLY A 398 1.76 20.20 -2.71
CA GLY A 398 2.27 19.86 -1.38
C GLY A 398 1.36 18.97 -0.55
N MET A 399 0.13 18.76 -1.00
CA MET A 399 -0.95 18.13 -0.24
C MET A 399 -0.89 16.61 -0.19
N VAL A 400 -0.28 15.99 -1.18
CA VAL A 400 -0.28 14.53 -1.41
C VAL A 400 1.05 13.88 -0.97
N VAL A 401 1.98 14.64 -0.41
CA VAL A 401 3.33 14.14 -0.10
C VAL A 401 3.45 13.82 1.40
N THR A 402 2.57 13.00 1.92
CA THR A 402 2.85 12.31 3.18
C THR A 402 3.04 10.84 2.85
N ASN A 403 4.29 10.38 2.87
CA ASN A 403 4.58 8.96 2.77
C ASN A 403 3.96 8.25 3.97
N TYR A 404 3.00 7.38 3.71
CA TYR A 404 2.50 6.49 4.73
C TYR A 404 3.62 5.59 5.27
N SER A 405 3.55 5.23 6.54
CA SER A 405 4.50 4.28 7.10
C SER A 405 4.34 2.91 6.44
N ARG A 406 5.39 2.09 6.43
CA ARG A 406 5.32 0.72 5.89
C ARG A 406 4.24 -0.14 6.56
N ASP A 407 3.95 0.14 7.84
CA ASP A 407 2.91 -0.58 8.58
C ASP A 407 1.52 -0.13 8.15
N MET A 408 1.30 1.17 7.91
CA MET A 408 0.06 1.69 7.33
C MET A 408 -0.18 1.12 5.93
N GLU A 409 0.86 1.03 5.09
CA GLU A 409 0.78 0.40 3.77
C GLU A 409 0.40 -1.08 3.87
N ARG A 410 1.02 -1.82 4.79
CA ARG A 410 0.70 -3.25 5.01
C ARG A 410 -0.74 -3.45 5.50
N GLN A 411 -1.22 -2.58 6.36
CA GLN A 411 -2.61 -2.59 6.82
C GLN A 411 -3.58 -2.29 5.67
N ALA A 412 -3.30 -1.27 4.85
CA ALA A 412 -4.12 -0.91 3.70
C ALA A 412 -4.12 -2.01 2.63
N ASP A 413 -2.99 -2.64 2.35
CA ASP A 413 -2.88 -3.79 1.46
C ASP A 413 -3.70 -4.99 1.96
N THR A 414 -3.64 -5.27 3.26
CA THR A 414 -4.36 -6.39 3.88
C THR A 414 -5.86 -6.16 3.79
N LEU A 415 -6.35 -5.01 4.24
CA LEU A 415 -7.78 -4.70 4.19
C LEU A 415 -8.28 -4.56 2.76
N GLY A 416 -7.53 -3.89 1.87
CA GLY A 416 -7.88 -3.74 0.46
C GLY A 416 -8.04 -5.09 -0.24
N THR A 417 -7.14 -6.03 0.02
CA THR A 417 -7.25 -7.41 -0.51
C THR A 417 -8.47 -8.15 0.06
N GLN A 418 -8.79 -7.97 1.35
CA GLN A 418 -10.01 -8.53 1.95
C GLN A 418 -11.27 -7.95 1.31
N LEU A 419 -11.30 -6.65 1.05
CA LEU A 419 -12.41 -5.98 0.38
C LEU A 419 -12.61 -6.52 -1.04
N LEU A 420 -11.53 -6.71 -1.82
CA LEU A 420 -11.59 -7.35 -3.13
C LEU A 420 -12.19 -8.76 -3.02
N ALA A 421 -11.67 -9.61 -2.16
CA ALA A 421 -12.15 -10.98 -1.99
C ALA A 421 -13.65 -11.03 -1.62
N ARG A 422 -14.10 -10.11 -0.75
CA ARG A 422 -15.51 -10.03 -0.31
C ARG A 422 -16.44 -9.40 -1.35
N SER A 423 -15.91 -8.56 -2.24
CA SER A 423 -16.70 -7.88 -3.28
C SER A 423 -16.96 -8.72 -4.53
N GLY A 424 -16.33 -9.91 -4.62
CA GLY A 424 -16.44 -10.81 -5.77
C GLY A 424 -15.48 -10.50 -6.92
N TYR A 425 -14.63 -9.49 -6.79
CA TYR A 425 -13.53 -9.25 -7.71
C TYR A 425 -12.39 -10.26 -7.51
N ALA A 426 -11.54 -10.41 -8.52
CA ALA A 426 -10.32 -11.19 -8.39
C ALA A 426 -9.45 -10.61 -7.26
N ALA A 427 -9.13 -11.43 -6.26
CA ALA A 427 -8.46 -10.99 -5.04
C ALA A 427 -7.04 -10.45 -5.28
N ASP A 428 -6.45 -10.75 -6.43
CA ASP A 428 -5.13 -10.25 -6.84
C ASP A 428 -5.17 -8.92 -7.63
N GLY A 429 -6.31 -8.24 -7.71
CA GLY A 429 -6.42 -6.95 -8.39
C GLY A 429 -5.40 -5.92 -7.90
N LEU A 430 -5.20 -5.80 -6.59
CA LEU A 430 -4.18 -4.92 -6.01
C LEU A 430 -2.74 -5.38 -6.34
N TRP A 431 -2.49 -6.68 -6.40
CA TRP A 431 -1.20 -7.24 -6.82
C TRP A 431 -0.92 -6.94 -8.32
N GLU A 432 -1.92 -7.10 -9.19
CA GLU A 432 -1.80 -6.73 -10.62
C GLU A 432 -1.55 -5.23 -10.78
N LEU A 433 -2.22 -4.37 -10.00
CA LEU A 433 -1.96 -2.93 -9.97
C LEU A 433 -0.48 -2.62 -9.70
N MET A 434 0.13 -3.25 -8.70
CA MET A 434 1.56 -3.05 -8.41
C MET A 434 2.45 -3.41 -9.61
N LYS A 435 2.07 -4.43 -10.38
CA LYS A 435 2.79 -4.84 -11.59
C LYS A 435 2.58 -3.86 -12.74
N THR A 436 1.37 -3.34 -12.90
CA THR A 436 1.08 -2.28 -13.87
C THR A 436 1.92 -1.05 -13.57
N MET A 437 2.01 -0.62 -12.31
CA MET A 437 2.85 0.50 -11.89
C MET A 437 4.33 0.29 -12.19
N GLN A 438 4.87 -0.90 -11.92
CA GLN A 438 6.25 -1.25 -12.29
C GLN A 438 6.49 -1.22 -13.80
N SER A 439 5.48 -1.62 -14.58
CA SER A 439 5.54 -1.56 -16.03
C SER A 439 5.56 -0.10 -16.53
N GLU A 440 4.75 0.75 -15.95
CA GLU A 440 4.69 2.19 -16.27
C GLU A 440 5.98 2.92 -15.91
N GLU A 441 6.59 2.59 -14.76
CA GLU A 441 7.91 3.08 -14.37
C GLU A 441 8.97 2.79 -15.44
N LYS A 442 8.98 1.56 -15.98
CA LYS A 442 9.95 1.12 -16.99
C LYS A 442 9.71 1.72 -18.38
N LYS A 443 8.47 2.08 -18.74
CA LYS A 443 8.11 2.61 -20.06
C LYS A 443 8.58 4.05 -20.29
N ARG A 444 8.73 4.84 -19.24
CA ARG A 444 9.18 6.21 -19.37
C ARG A 444 10.70 6.26 -19.37
N ASP A 445 11.28 6.62 -20.52
CA ASP A 445 12.72 6.78 -20.79
C ASP A 445 13.35 7.97 -20.01
N ARG A 446 12.91 8.19 -18.77
CA ARG A 446 13.44 9.22 -17.85
C ARG A 446 14.01 8.53 -16.63
N PRO A 447 15.34 8.54 -16.45
CA PRO A 447 15.95 8.01 -15.22
C PRO A 447 15.33 8.69 -13.98
N GLY A 448 14.82 7.87 -13.06
CA GLY A 448 14.22 8.37 -11.81
C GLY A 448 12.74 8.73 -11.88
N TYR A 449 12.04 8.50 -13.01
CA TYR A 449 10.58 8.62 -13.01
C TYR A 449 9.95 7.53 -12.14
N MET A 450 9.10 7.96 -11.22
CA MET A 450 8.27 7.09 -10.38
C MET A 450 6.82 7.55 -10.53
N PRO A 451 5.84 6.65 -10.78
CA PRO A 451 4.43 7.03 -10.72
C PRO A 451 4.12 7.76 -9.42
N ALA A 452 3.31 8.82 -9.47
CA ALA A 452 3.05 9.67 -8.33
C ALA A 452 2.52 8.87 -7.12
N TRP A 453 1.68 7.86 -7.37
CA TRP A 453 1.19 6.97 -6.33
C TRP A 453 2.32 6.18 -5.63
N MET A 454 3.32 5.69 -6.36
CA MET A 454 4.45 4.97 -5.77
C MET A 454 5.33 5.86 -4.88
N SER A 455 5.35 7.18 -5.11
CA SER A 455 6.10 8.10 -4.27
C SER A 455 5.45 8.34 -2.92
N THR A 456 4.12 8.24 -2.84
CA THR A 456 3.34 8.36 -1.60
C THR A 456 3.10 7.02 -0.89
N HIS A 457 3.20 5.90 -1.63
CA HIS A 457 2.98 4.52 -1.18
C HIS A 457 4.23 3.65 -1.45
N PRO A 458 5.28 3.75 -0.64
CA PRO A 458 6.59 3.13 -0.92
C PRO A 458 6.60 1.61 -0.73
N GLY A 459 7.67 0.96 -1.19
CA GLY A 459 7.98 -0.43 -0.85
C GLY A 459 7.43 -1.49 -1.81
N THR A 460 7.29 -1.18 -3.11
CA THR A 460 6.56 -1.98 -4.12
C THR A 460 6.98 -3.46 -4.22
N GLN A 461 8.27 -3.81 -4.19
CA GLN A 461 8.70 -5.22 -4.30
C GLN A 461 8.34 -6.06 -3.06
N GLU A 462 8.48 -5.48 -1.88
CA GLU A 462 8.05 -6.11 -0.64
C GLU A 462 6.53 -6.31 -0.64
N ARG A 463 5.78 -5.28 -1.06
CA ARG A 463 4.31 -5.31 -1.12
C ARG A 463 3.81 -6.38 -2.09
N ILE A 464 4.41 -6.51 -3.29
CA ILE A 464 4.07 -7.56 -4.26
C ILE A 464 4.22 -8.96 -3.64
N ARG A 465 5.32 -9.21 -2.92
CA ARG A 465 5.52 -10.49 -2.24
C ARG A 465 4.50 -10.73 -1.13
N ASN A 466 4.25 -9.71 -0.31
CA ASN A 466 3.30 -9.80 0.81
C ASN A 466 1.86 -10.00 0.34
N LEU A 467 1.44 -9.32 -0.73
CA LEU A 467 0.12 -9.51 -1.34
C LEU A 467 -0.07 -10.93 -1.89
N ALA A 468 0.91 -11.45 -2.62
CA ALA A 468 0.86 -12.84 -3.10
C ALA A 468 0.75 -13.84 -1.95
N ALA A 469 1.55 -13.66 -0.89
CA ALA A 469 1.51 -14.50 0.30
C ALA A 469 0.17 -14.39 1.05
N LEU A 470 -0.37 -13.18 1.19
CA LEU A 470 -1.66 -12.92 1.82
C LEU A 470 -2.80 -13.65 1.10
N ILE A 471 -2.84 -13.54 -0.25
CA ILE A 471 -3.85 -14.19 -1.09
C ILE A 471 -3.76 -15.71 -0.96
N GLN A 472 -2.55 -16.28 -1.05
CA GLN A 472 -2.33 -17.72 -0.92
C GLN A 472 -2.70 -18.26 0.46
N ARG A 473 -2.23 -17.61 1.54
CA ARG A 473 -2.48 -18.03 2.93
C ARG A 473 -3.95 -18.04 3.27
N ASN A 474 -4.69 -17.00 2.87
CA ASN A 474 -6.12 -16.89 3.17
C ASN A 474 -7.00 -17.58 2.12
N ASN A 475 -6.41 -18.26 1.15
CA ASN A 475 -7.11 -18.95 0.08
C ASN A 475 -8.10 -18.04 -0.67
N TYR A 476 -7.77 -16.75 -0.81
CA TYR A 476 -8.62 -15.79 -1.51
C TYR A 476 -8.66 -16.11 -2.99
N ASN A 477 -9.88 -16.09 -3.58
CA ASN A 477 -10.07 -16.44 -4.97
C ASN A 477 -9.53 -15.34 -5.89
N ARG A 478 -8.40 -15.59 -6.56
CA ARG A 478 -7.84 -14.74 -7.61
C ARG A 478 -8.38 -15.05 -9.01
N TYR A 479 -9.09 -16.16 -9.16
CA TYR A 479 -9.68 -16.62 -10.41
C TYR A 479 -11.18 -16.28 -10.43
N SER A 480 -11.48 -15.01 -10.19
CA SER A 480 -12.80 -14.42 -10.10
C SER A 480 -12.93 -13.26 -11.09
N TYR A 481 -13.99 -12.48 -10.99
CA TYR A 481 -14.35 -11.43 -11.93
C TYR A 481 -13.25 -10.36 -12.10
N GLU A 482 -12.82 -10.16 -13.36
CA GLU A 482 -11.81 -9.16 -13.74
C GLU A 482 -12.42 -7.87 -14.29
N GLY A 483 -13.54 -7.96 -15.02
CA GLY A 483 -14.24 -6.80 -15.58
C GLY A 483 -13.50 -6.09 -16.71
N VAL A 484 -12.74 -6.84 -17.55
CA VAL A 484 -11.83 -6.24 -18.55
C VAL A 484 -12.54 -5.49 -19.66
N VAL A 485 -13.79 -5.88 -20.03
CA VAL A 485 -14.53 -5.23 -21.11
C VAL A 485 -14.99 -3.84 -20.67
N ARG A 486 -15.63 -3.74 -19.52
CA ARG A 486 -16.10 -2.46 -18.97
C ARG A 486 -14.94 -1.51 -18.66
N GLN A 487 -13.88 -2.04 -18.07
CA GLN A 487 -12.68 -1.25 -17.80
C GLN A 487 -12.08 -0.66 -19.07
N ARG A 488 -11.96 -1.43 -20.16
CA ARG A 488 -11.43 -0.92 -21.44
C ARG A 488 -12.28 0.23 -21.97
N GLN A 489 -13.60 0.12 -21.95
CA GLN A 489 -14.49 1.20 -22.40
C GLN A 489 -14.24 2.50 -21.62
N ILE A 490 -14.19 2.41 -20.31
CA ILE A 490 -13.95 3.58 -19.45
C ILE A 490 -12.52 4.12 -19.58
N SER A 491 -11.53 3.23 -19.74
CA SER A 491 -10.14 3.61 -20.01
C SER A 491 -10.01 4.41 -21.31
N ASP A 492 -10.63 3.92 -22.40
CA ASP A 492 -10.64 4.61 -23.70
C ASP A 492 -11.33 5.99 -23.57
N ARG A 493 -12.43 6.09 -22.83
CA ARG A 493 -13.11 7.35 -22.57
C ARG A 493 -12.24 8.31 -21.76
N ALA A 494 -11.58 7.83 -20.71
CA ALA A 494 -10.65 8.64 -19.90
C ALA A 494 -9.46 9.15 -20.74
N GLN A 495 -8.92 8.34 -21.65
CA GLN A 495 -7.88 8.76 -22.60
C GLN A 495 -8.34 9.90 -23.51
N VAL A 496 -9.57 9.80 -24.07
CA VAL A 496 -10.15 10.86 -24.90
C VAL A 496 -10.23 12.18 -24.11
N LEU A 497 -10.75 12.13 -22.87
CA LEU A 497 -10.87 13.32 -22.02
C LEU A 497 -9.49 13.96 -21.71
N LEU A 498 -8.46 13.15 -21.49
CA LEU A 498 -7.11 13.61 -21.27
C LEU A 498 -6.50 14.26 -22.53
N GLU A 499 -6.74 13.69 -23.72
CA GLU A 499 -6.29 14.28 -24.99
C GLU A 499 -7.01 15.59 -25.31
N GLU A 500 -8.33 15.68 -25.08
CA GLU A 500 -9.12 16.89 -25.24
C GLU A 500 -8.66 18.04 -24.33
N ALA A 501 -8.13 17.69 -23.15
CA ALA A 501 -7.61 18.66 -22.17
C ALA A 501 -6.25 19.24 -22.51
N LYS A 502 -5.50 18.63 -23.44
CA LYS A 502 -4.18 19.14 -23.87
C LYS A 502 -4.32 20.49 -24.58
N PRO A 503 -3.39 21.44 -24.33
CA PRO A 503 -3.39 22.70 -25.05
C PRO A 503 -3.24 22.46 -26.55
N LYS A 504 -4.16 22.99 -27.35
CA LYS A 504 -4.05 22.93 -28.82
C LYS A 504 -2.74 23.60 -29.25
N PRO A 505 -1.98 23.00 -30.19
CA PRO A 505 -0.80 23.66 -30.74
C PRO A 505 -1.19 25.04 -31.32
N PRO A 506 -0.35 26.06 -31.14
CA PRO A 506 -0.64 27.38 -31.71
C PRO A 506 -0.83 27.24 -33.23
N GLU A 507 -1.95 27.72 -33.75
CA GLU A 507 -2.19 27.79 -35.18
C GLU A 507 -1.01 28.53 -35.86
N LYS A 508 -0.36 27.86 -36.80
CA LYS A 508 0.64 28.52 -37.64
C LYS A 508 -0.07 29.66 -38.41
N LYS A 509 0.14 30.89 -37.98
CA LYS A 509 -0.27 32.04 -38.77
C LYS A 509 0.45 31.95 -40.11
N ASP A 510 -0.28 31.62 -41.18
CA ASP A 510 0.19 31.73 -42.55
C ASP A 510 0.60 33.18 -42.80
N ASN A 511 1.88 33.44 -42.78
CA ASN A 511 2.48 34.72 -43.14
C ASN A 511 2.42 34.86 -44.68
N LYS A 512 1.23 35.22 -45.21
CA LYS A 512 1.13 35.71 -46.60
C LYS A 512 1.97 36.97 -46.69
N LYS A 513 3.21 36.81 -47.14
CA LYS A 513 4.04 37.93 -47.64
C LYS A 513 3.29 38.62 -48.77
N SER A 514 2.74 39.80 -48.50
CA SER A 514 2.32 40.72 -49.54
C SER A 514 3.59 41.18 -50.31
N THR A 515 3.76 40.65 -51.50
CA THR A 515 4.67 41.18 -52.50
C THR A 515 4.11 42.53 -52.94
N GLN A 516 4.61 43.60 -52.36
CA GLN A 516 4.49 44.95 -52.98
C GLN A 516 5.58 45.07 -54.01
N THR A 517 5.16 45.18 -55.24
CA THR A 517 6.01 45.60 -56.42
C THR A 517 6.25 47.07 -56.32
N PRO A 518 7.50 47.59 -56.47
CA PRO A 518 7.75 49.04 -56.58
C PRO A 518 7.48 49.54 -58.00
N GLN A 519 6.75 50.64 -58.11
CA GLN A 519 6.75 51.51 -59.25
C GLN A 519 7.82 52.57 -59.05
#